data_f8a95c4ac902394ddf9bda89d486e92b
#
_entry.id   f8a95c4ac902394ddf9bda89d486e92b
#
_cell.length_a   1.000
_cell.length_b   1.000
_cell.length_c   1.000
_cell.angle_alpha   90.00
_cell.angle_beta   90.00
_cell.angle_gamma   90.00
#
_symmetry.space_group_name_H-M   'P 1'
#
loop_
_entity.id
_entity.type
_entity.pdbx_description
1 polymer ?
#
loop_
_entity_poly.entity_id
_entity_poly.type
_entity_poly.pdbx_seq_one_letter_code
_entity_poly.pdbx_strand_id
1 'polypeptide(L)'
;MIYENRMKNEQFPFKCAVMRGNMPFMNHCHQEVEVLVIRNGCLKVEYEERKYVLHQGDIWMSPPFASHSIGTGYDNCERLAILMDIKMIGTWTKDETDWLWIQDNLYNRDLCSQSWNKETIIKVRGIIDKLHKEYTEKEYAWQLAAKTLVNELMLTAVREMPKKEKVKDINQISKIKDILEYIALHYCEELSLQACADTVGFNATYLSRYFSRHMGMTYQQYVKQLRIDKAKWLLMTEKIQITEICYQSGFHDIKTFNKLFRQMCKMSPTEFRRHFTGQV
;
A
#
# COMPACT_ATOMS: atom_id res chain seq x y z
N MET A 1 -5.66 -14.99 -0.61
CA MET A 1 -4.93 -13.71 -0.53
C MET A 1 -5.63 -12.83 0.48
N ILE A 2 -4.88 -12.20 1.38
CA ILE A 2 -5.38 -11.32 2.44
C ILE A 2 -4.98 -9.90 2.07
N TYR A 3 -5.91 -8.93 2.11
CA TYR A 3 -5.57 -7.53 2.08
C TYR A 3 -5.29 -7.05 3.50
N GLU A 4 -4.13 -6.45 3.70
CA GLU A 4 -3.71 -5.91 5.00
C GLU A 4 -3.62 -4.38 4.91
N ASN A 5 -4.33 -3.67 5.78
CA ASN A 5 -4.11 -2.24 5.99
C ASN A 5 -3.12 -2.07 7.14
N ARG A 6 -1.84 -2.05 6.82
CA ARG A 6 -0.73 -2.04 7.80
C ARG A 6 -0.48 -0.69 8.46
N MET A 7 -1.00 0.40 7.85
CA MET A 7 -0.86 1.78 8.35
C MET A 7 -2.06 2.29 9.13
N LYS A 8 -3.03 1.44 9.43
CA LYS A 8 -4.35 1.78 9.99
C LYS A 8 -4.33 2.68 11.23
N ASN A 9 -3.28 2.65 12.02
CA ASN A 9 -3.16 3.38 13.29
C ASN A 9 -2.00 4.39 13.29
N GLU A 10 -1.34 4.61 12.16
CA GLU A 10 -0.22 5.53 12.08
C GLU A 10 -0.73 6.93 11.72
N GLN A 11 -0.38 7.93 12.52
CA GLN A 11 -0.67 9.34 12.23
C GLN A 11 0.13 9.87 11.04
N PHE A 12 1.28 9.26 10.77
CA PHE A 12 2.14 9.57 9.64
C PHE A 12 2.25 8.35 8.73
N PRO A 13 2.07 8.48 7.42
CA PRO A 13 1.94 7.36 6.49
C PRO A 13 3.28 6.66 6.19
N PHE A 14 4.06 6.39 7.23
CA PHE A 14 5.36 5.74 7.22
C PHE A 14 5.56 4.91 8.48
N LYS A 15 6.06 3.69 8.33
CA LYS A 15 6.37 2.78 9.43
C LYS A 15 7.67 2.06 9.17
N CYS A 16 8.45 1.92 10.22
CA CYS A 16 9.72 1.21 10.20
C CYS A 16 9.79 0.27 11.40
N ALA A 17 10.10 -0.99 11.18
CA ALA A 17 10.19 -1.99 12.24
C ALA A 17 11.29 -3.01 11.98
N VAL A 18 12.03 -3.36 13.01
CA VAL A 18 12.94 -4.51 13.00
C VAL A 18 12.14 -5.75 13.39
N MET A 19 12.06 -6.70 12.48
CA MET A 19 11.34 -7.95 12.68
C MET A 19 12.34 -9.09 12.84
N ARG A 20 12.08 -9.95 13.82
CA ARG A 20 12.92 -11.13 14.12
C ARG A 20 12.08 -12.40 14.01
N GLY A 21 12.75 -13.48 13.58
CA GLY A 21 12.15 -14.82 13.52
C GLY A 21 11.45 -15.15 12.21
N ASN A 22 10.79 -16.30 12.21
CA ASN A 22 10.33 -17.03 11.02
C ASN A 22 8.83 -16.93 10.77
N MET A 23 8.14 -15.88 11.22
CA MET A 23 6.71 -15.80 10.94
C MET A 23 6.46 -15.67 9.44
N PRO A 24 5.82 -16.67 8.83
CA PRO A 24 5.43 -16.59 7.43
C PRO A 24 4.25 -15.61 7.29
N PHE A 25 4.31 -14.78 6.28
CA PHE A 25 3.15 -14.02 5.83
C PHE A 25 2.60 -14.68 4.59
N MET A 26 1.38 -15.19 4.69
CA MET A 26 0.67 -15.80 3.57
C MET A 26 0.52 -14.78 2.44
N ASN A 27 0.19 -15.24 1.25
CA ASN A 27 0.01 -14.38 0.10
C ASN A 27 -0.98 -13.24 0.41
N HIS A 28 -0.49 -12.00 0.40
CA HIS A 28 -1.21 -10.79 0.77
C HIS A 28 -0.83 -9.64 -0.17
N CYS A 29 -1.58 -8.56 -0.10
CA CYS A 29 -1.25 -7.28 -0.72
C CYS A 29 -1.67 -6.14 0.22
N HIS A 30 -1.05 -5.00 0.06
CA HIS A 30 -1.36 -3.77 0.79
C HIS A 30 -1.07 -2.54 -0.08
N GLN A 31 -1.56 -1.38 0.33
CA GLN A 31 -1.44 -0.14 -0.45
C GLN A 31 -0.07 0.53 -0.36
N GLU A 32 0.75 0.10 0.59
CA GLU A 32 2.06 0.69 0.84
C GLU A 32 3.12 0.09 -0.11
N VAL A 33 4.16 0.86 -0.40
CA VAL A 33 5.44 0.31 -0.83
C VAL A 33 6.07 -0.36 0.38
N GLU A 34 6.46 -1.62 0.26
CA GLU A 34 7.22 -2.32 1.29
C GLU A 34 8.68 -2.44 0.88
N VAL A 35 9.58 -2.16 1.80
CA VAL A 35 11.02 -2.39 1.63
C VAL A 35 11.50 -3.32 2.73
N LEU A 36 12.15 -4.41 2.32
CA LEU A 36 12.78 -5.37 3.23
C LEU A 36 14.29 -5.30 3.08
N VAL A 37 14.99 -5.15 4.19
CA VAL A 37 16.46 -5.25 4.25
C VAL A 37 16.83 -6.38 5.18
N ILE A 38 17.54 -7.37 4.68
CA ILE A 38 17.96 -8.51 5.49
C ILE A 38 19.21 -8.12 6.29
N ARG A 39 19.07 -8.06 7.61
CA ARG A 39 20.16 -7.72 8.53
C ARG A 39 20.98 -8.93 8.96
N ASN A 40 20.29 -10.07 9.10
CA ASN A 40 20.90 -11.35 9.45
C ASN A 40 20.10 -12.52 8.91
N GLY A 41 20.75 -13.62 8.56
CA GLY A 41 20.10 -14.83 8.06
C GLY A 41 19.62 -14.72 6.63
N CYS A 42 18.51 -15.38 6.31
CA CYS A 42 17.90 -15.32 4.99
C CYS A 42 16.37 -15.34 5.06
N LEU A 43 15.73 -14.92 3.98
CA LEU A 43 14.28 -14.82 3.84
C LEU A 43 13.83 -15.27 2.47
N LYS A 44 12.76 -16.08 2.40
CA LYS A 44 12.12 -16.43 1.15
C LYS A 44 10.98 -15.45 0.86
N VAL A 45 10.95 -14.90 -0.35
CA VAL A 45 9.88 -14.03 -0.81
C VAL A 45 9.35 -14.57 -2.14
N GLU A 46 8.04 -14.67 -2.28
CA GLU A 46 7.39 -14.97 -3.55
C GLU A 46 6.66 -13.72 -4.06
N TYR A 47 6.97 -13.32 -5.28
CA TYR A 47 6.39 -12.16 -5.93
C TYR A 47 6.29 -12.40 -7.44
N GLU A 48 5.13 -12.18 -8.04
CA GLU A 48 4.89 -12.37 -9.50
C GLU A 48 5.33 -13.77 -10.03
N GLU A 49 4.99 -14.83 -9.30
CA GLU A 49 5.37 -16.21 -9.63
C GLU A 49 6.89 -16.48 -9.55
N ARG A 50 7.69 -15.50 -9.14
CA ARG A 50 9.12 -15.65 -8.87
C ARG A 50 9.37 -15.90 -7.39
N LYS A 51 10.34 -16.74 -7.11
CA LYS A 51 10.80 -17.04 -5.75
C LYS A 51 12.18 -16.45 -5.55
N TYR A 52 12.28 -15.59 -4.56
CA TYR A 52 13.54 -14.97 -4.15
C TYR A 52 14.01 -15.61 -2.86
N VAL A 53 15.32 -15.85 -2.76
CA VAL A 53 15.99 -16.16 -1.49
C VAL A 53 16.91 -14.97 -1.21
N LEU A 54 16.48 -14.15 -0.27
CA LEU A 54 17.22 -12.96 0.16
C LEU A 54 18.19 -13.35 1.26
N HIS A 55 19.43 -12.94 1.14
CA HIS A 55 20.49 -13.16 2.11
C HIS A 55 20.84 -11.87 2.84
N GLN A 56 21.66 -11.98 3.89
CA GLN A 56 22.15 -10.82 4.62
C GLN A 56 22.73 -9.77 3.68
N GLY A 57 22.24 -8.56 3.80
CA GLY A 57 22.60 -7.42 2.97
C GLY A 57 21.71 -7.20 1.75
N ASP A 58 20.86 -8.16 1.37
CA ASP A 58 19.91 -7.97 0.28
C ASP A 58 18.81 -7.01 0.67
N ILE A 59 18.35 -6.28 -0.35
CA ILE A 59 17.22 -5.34 -0.30
C ILE A 59 16.17 -5.84 -1.30
N TRP A 60 14.93 -5.88 -0.88
CA TRP A 60 13.80 -6.18 -1.75
C TRP A 60 12.67 -5.17 -1.52
N MET A 61 12.02 -4.78 -2.59
CA MET A 61 10.90 -3.84 -2.54
C MET A 61 9.66 -4.42 -3.22
N SER A 62 8.48 -4.11 -2.69
CA SER A 62 7.19 -4.40 -3.31
C SER A 62 6.50 -3.11 -3.72
N PRO A 63 6.01 -3.00 -4.96
CA PRO A 63 5.12 -1.92 -5.34
C PRO A 63 3.81 -1.97 -4.56
N PRO A 64 3.07 -0.85 -4.46
CA PRO A 64 1.73 -0.83 -3.89
C PRO A 64 0.82 -1.86 -4.55
N PHE A 65 -0.03 -2.51 -3.77
CA PHE A 65 -1.02 -3.50 -4.22
C PHE A 65 -0.42 -4.74 -4.91
N ALA A 66 0.89 -4.89 -4.90
CA ALA A 66 1.53 -6.08 -5.45
C ALA A 66 1.33 -7.28 -4.51
N SER A 67 0.82 -8.37 -5.09
CA SER A 67 0.63 -9.62 -4.36
C SER A 67 1.96 -10.30 -4.10
N HIS A 68 2.25 -10.56 -2.83
CA HIS A 68 3.47 -11.25 -2.42
C HIS A 68 3.26 -12.09 -1.16
N SER A 69 4.15 -13.04 -0.95
CA SER A 69 4.21 -13.81 0.30
C SER A 69 5.63 -13.79 0.84
N ILE A 70 5.73 -13.79 2.16
CA ILE A 70 7.00 -13.93 2.87
C ILE A 70 6.99 -15.30 3.50
N GLY A 71 7.84 -16.17 3.00
CA GLY A 71 7.98 -17.53 3.48
C GLY A 71 8.77 -17.60 4.80
N THR A 72 8.87 -18.80 5.35
CA THR A 72 9.75 -19.06 6.49
C THR A 72 11.21 -18.84 6.07
N GLY A 73 11.87 -17.95 6.78
CA GLY A 73 13.34 -17.85 6.74
C GLY A 73 13.98 -18.95 7.60
N TYR A 74 15.29 -18.93 7.77
CA TYR A 74 15.96 -19.74 8.78
C TYR A 74 15.79 -19.07 10.16
N ASP A 75 15.96 -19.86 11.24
CA ASP A 75 15.57 -19.51 12.63
C ASP A 75 16.13 -18.16 13.17
N ASN A 76 17.13 -17.59 12.54
CA ASN A 76 17.77 -16.34 12.97
C ASN A 76 17.60 -15.18 11.98
N CYS A 77 16.53 -15.17 11.18
CA CYS A 77 16.30 -14.06 10.26
C CYS A 77 15.96 -12.77 11.02
N GLU A 78 16.77 -11.74 10.84
CA GLU A 78 16.47 -10.36 11.25
C GLU A 78 16.35 -9.50 10.00
N ARG A 79 15.23 -8.77 9.89
CA ARG A 79 14.98 -7.87 8.76
C ARG A 79 14.45 -6.53 9.24
N LEU A 80 14.86 -5.48 8.58
CA LEU A 80 14.22 -4.18 8.66
C LEU A 80 13.10 -4.15 7.64
N ALA A 81 11.87 -3.92 8.08
CA ALA A 81 10.71 -3.71 7.23
C ALA A 81 10.31 -2.24 7.28
N ILE A 82 10.20 -1.61 6.11
CA ILE A 82 9.73 -0.24 5.94
C ILE A 82 8.46 -0.29 5.10
N LEU A 83 7.42 0.33 5.59
CA LEU A 83 6.16 0.52 4.89
C LEU A 83 5.94 2.03 4.68
N MET A 84 5.62 2.41 3.46
CA MET A 84 5.37 3.80 3.12
C MET A 84 4.18 3.94 2.16
N ASP A 85 3.26 4.83 2.47
CA ASP A 85 2.19 5.17 1.52
C ASP A 85 2.81 5.98 0.38
N ILE A 86 2.62 5.52 -0.85
CA ILE A 86 3.15 6.19 -2.03
C ILE A 86 2.64 7.63 -2.17
N LYS A 87 1.49 7.95 -1.60
CA LYS A 87 0.94 9.31 -1.56
C LYS A 87 1.80 10.31 -0.76
N MET A 88 2.75 9.81 0.05
CA MET A 88 3.76 10.67 0.70
C MET A 88 4.61 11.44 -0.31
N ILE A 89 4.78 10.93 -1.53
CA ILE A 89 5.57 11.58 -2.58
C ILE A 89 5.01 12.97 -2.89
N GLY A 90 3.70 13.16 -2.71
CA GLY A 90 3.01 14.40 -3.03
C GLY A 90 2.69 14.49 -4.52
N THR A 91 2.11 15.62 -4.90
CA THR A 91 1.74 15.92 -6.27
C THR A 91 2.71 16.95 -6.85
N TRP A 92 3.13 16.77 -8.09
CA TRP A 92 3.90 17.74 -8.88
C TRP A 92 3.14 18.20 -10.13
N THR A 93 1.97 17.58 -10.38
CA THR A 93 1.01 18.02 -11.38
C THR A 93 -0.28 18.46 -10.72
N LYS A 94 -1.20 19.09 -11.48
CA LYS A 94 -2.52 19.48 -10.97
C LYS A 94 -3.49 18.30 -10.79
N ASP A 95 -3.16 17.13 -11.36
CA ASP A 95 -4.09 15.99 -11.49
C ASP A 95 -4.08 15.08 -10.27
N GLU A 96 -3.28 15.37 -9.24
CA GLU A 96 -3.16 14.58 -7.99
C GLU A 96 -2.93 13.06 -8.21
N THR A 97 -2.50 12.67 -9.41
CA THR A 97 -2.33 11.27 -9.82
C THR A 97 -0.87 10.87 -10.03
N ASP A 98 0.08 11.73 -9.65
CA ASP A 98 1.52 11.50 -9.85
C ASP A 98 2.01 10.20 -9.20
N TRP A 99 1.39 9.79 -8.09
CA TRP A 99 1.70 8.54 -7.42
C TRP A 99 1.43 7.32 -8.31
N LEU A 100 0.45 7.40 -9.24
CA LEU A 100 0.16 6.33 -10.19
C LEU A 100 1.31 6.17 -11.19
N TRP A 101 1.89 7.28 -11.65
CA TRP A 101 3.06 7.24 -12.52
C TRP A 101 4.27 6.58 -11.83
N ILE A 102 4.51 6.88 -10.54
CA ILE A 102 5.54 6.20 -9.76
C ILE A 102 5.22 4.72 -9.60
N GLN A 103 3.99 4.36 -9.28
CA GLN A 103 3.56 2.98 -9.17
C GLN A 103 3.83 2.20 -10.46
N ASP A 104 3.44 2.72 -11.61
CA ASP A 104 3.69 2.13 -12.91
C ASP A 104 5.18 1.89 -13.16
N ASN A 105 6.00 2.89 -12.81
CA ASN A 105 7.45 2.76 -12.94
C ASN A 105 8.00 1.68 -12.01
N LEU A 106 7.54 1.58 -10.77
CA LEU A 106 7.99 0.53 -9.83
C LEU A 106 7.62 -0.87 -10.32
N TYR A 107 6.42 -1.06 -10.89
CA TYR A 107 6.02 -2.36 -11.46
C TYR A 107 6.93 -2.82 -12.61
N ASN A 108 7.52 -1.88 -13.34
CA ASN A 108 8.39 -2.14 -14.49
C ASN A 108 9.88 -2.22 -14.11
N ARG A 109 10.23 -2.19 -12.82
CA ARG A 109 11.60 -2.31 -12.33
C ARG A 109 11.84 -3.65 -11.65
N ASP A 110 13.06 -4.15 -11.74
CA ASP A 110 13.52 -5.22 -10.87
C ASP A 110 13.89 -4.63 -9.51
N LEU A 111 13.03 -4.87 -8.54
CA LEU A 111 13.09 -4.28 -7.20
C LEU A 111 13.85 -5.14 -6.19
N CYS A 112 14.66 -6.09 -6.67
CA CYS A 112 15.54 -6.93 -5.86
C CYS A 112 17.02 -6.51 -6.06
N SER A 113 17.73 -6.23 -4.99
CA SER A 113 19.12 -5.78 -5.02
C SER A 113 20.08 -6.78 -5.66
N GLN A 114 19.69 -8.04 -5.79
CA GLN A 114 20.46 -9.08 -6.48
C GLN A 114 20.69 -8.78 -7.97
N SER A 115 19.86 -7.92 -8.55
CA SER A 115 19.99 -7.46 -9.95
C SER A 115 20.63 -6.07 -10.09
N TRP A 116 20.87 -5.34 -8.98
CA TRP A 116 21.35 -3.96 -9.04
C TRP A 116 22.87 -3.90 -9.10
N ASN A 117 23.40 -2.81 -9.65
CA ASN A 117 24.82 -2.52 -9.54
C ASN A 117 25.21 -2.07 -8.11
N LYS A 118 26.49 -2.16 -7.78
CA LYS A 118 27.00 -1.85 -6.44
C LYS A 118 26.72 -0.41 -6.00
N GLU A 119 26.77 0.54 -6.91
CA GLU A 119 26.52 1.96 -6.64
C GLU A 119 25.08 2.21 -6.22
N THR A 120 24.13 1.64 -6.94
CA THR A 120 22.68 1.69 -6.61
C THR A 120 22.42 1.04 -5.24
N ILE A 121 23.05 -0.11 -4.94
CA ILE A 121 22.90 -0.78 -3.64
C ILE A 121 23.38 0.13 -2.51
N ILE A 122 24.57 0.73 -2.63
CA ILE A 122 25.14 1.62 -1.61
C ILE A 122 24.23 2.83 -1.39
N LYS A 123 23.76 3.45 -2.47
CA LYS A 123 22.90 4.62 -2.43
C LYS A 123 21.57 4.30 -1.74
N VAL A 124 20.87 3.25 -2.18
CA VAL A 124 19.59 2.83 -1.59
C VAL A 124 19.75 2.47 -0.11
N ARG A 125 20.80 1.74 0.25
CA ARG A 125 21.10 1.43 1.64
C ARG A 125 21.30 2.68 2.49
N GLY A 126 22.07 3.64 1.99
CA GLY A 126 22.28 4.92 2.68
C GLY A 126 20.99 5.70 2.92
N ILE A 127 20.07 5.69 1.96
CA ILE A 127 18.73 6.29 2.11
C ILE A 127 17.92 5.55 3.18
N ILE A 128 17.92 4.21 3.15
CA ILE A 128 17.19 3.37 4.10
C ILE A 128 17.72 3.56 5.53
N ASP A 129 19.03 3.63 5.70
CA ASP A 129 19.65 3.83 7.02
C ASP A 129 19.26 5.20 7.60
N LYS A 130 19.24 6.25 6.78
CA LYS A 130 18.76 7.57 7.18
C LYS A 130 17.27 7.54 7.54
N LEU A 131 16.41 6.88 6.72
CA LEU A 131 14.98 6.71 7.01
C LEU A 131 14.74 6.01 8.35
N HIS A 132 15.51 4.95 8.62
CA HIS A 132 15.43 4.22 9.88
C HIS A 132 15.86 5.10 11.06
N LYS A 133 16.92 5.90 10.90
CA LYS A 133 17.39 6.84 11.91
C LYS A 133 16.33 7.90 12.23
N GLU A 134 15.82 8.59 11.22
CA GLU A 134 14.75 9.61 11.38
C GLU A 134 13.51 9.05 12.11
N TYR A 135 13.09 7.83 11.74
CA TYR A 135 11.95 7.18 12.38
C TYR A 135 12.20 6.79 13.83
N THR A 136 13.45 6.43 14.17
CA THR A 136 13.81 5.96 15.51
C THR A 136 14.06 7.13 16.47
N GLU A 137 14.78 8.15 16.02
CA GLU A 137 15.18 9.29 16.82
C GLU A 137 14.08 10.36 16.91
N LYS A 138 13.29 10.49 15.84
CA LYS A 138 12.18 11.48 15.76
C LYS A 138 12.59 12.90 16.14
N GLU A 139 13.74 13.33 15.63
CA GLU A 139 14.21 14.70 15.83
C GLU A 139 13.22 15.73 15.26
N TYR A 140 13.44 16.99 15.56
CA TYR A 140 12.61 18.09 15.04
C TYR A 140 12.48 17.99 13.51
N ALA A 141 11.23 18.05 13.00
CA ALA A 141 10.88 17.94 11.58
C ALA A 141 11.23 16.58 10.93
N TRP A 142 11.36 15.48 11.67
CA TRP A 142 11.66 14.15 11.14
C TRP A 142 10.68 13.69 10.05
N GLN A 143 9.39 14.09 10.10
CA GLN A 143 8.41 13.77 9.06
C GLN A 143 8.78 14.42 7.71
N LEU A 144 9.30 15.63 7.72
CA LEU A 144 9.77 16.33 6.52
C LEU A 144 11.03 15.63 5.97
N ALA A 145 11.96 15.27 6.85
CA ALA A 145 13.15 14.51 6.48
C ALA A 145 12.79 13.14 5.88
N ALA A 146 11.90 12.39 6.54
CA ALA A 146 11.40 11.12 6.03
C ALA A 146 10.74 11.27 4.65
N LYS A 147 9.88 12.28 4.46
CA LYS A 147 9.25 12.56 3.15
C LYS A 147 10.29 12.84 2.07
N THR A 148 11.32 13.61 2.38
CA THR A 148 12.41 13.93 1.45
C THR A 148 13.17 12.67 1.05
N LEU A 149 13.52 11.82 2.02
CA LEU A 149 14.21 10.56 1.78
C LEU A 149 13.36 9.55 1.00
N VAL A 150 12.04 9.51 1.23
CA VAL A 150 11.12 8.68 0.43
C VAL A 150 11.12 9.16 -1.03
N ASN A 151 11.08 10.47 -1.28
CA ASN A 151 11.18 11.00 -2.64
C ASN A 151 12.53 10.64 -3.31
N GLU A 152 13.64 10.72 -2.57
CA GLU A 152 14.96 10.32 -3.06
C GLU A 152 15.01 8.81 -3.39
N LEU A 153 14.41 7.97 -2.54
CA LEU A 153 14.32 6.53 -2.78
C LEU A 153 13.51 6.21 -4.05
N MET A 154 12.34 6.84 -4.21
CA MET A 154 11.51 6.64 -5.40
C MET A 154 12.20 7.13 -6.66
N LEU A 155 12.84 8.29 -6.61
CA LEU A 155 13.63 8.81 -7.73
C LEU A 155 14.77 7.85 -8.12
N THR A 156 15.47 7.31 -7.13
CA THR A 156 16.54 6.32 -7.35
C THR A 156 15.97 5.04 -7.96
N ALA A 157 14.85 4.55 -7.45
CA ALA A 157 14.18 3.36 -8.00
C ALA A 157 13.81 3.54 -9.48
N VAL A 158 13.21 4.67 -9.82
CA VAL A 158 12.76 4.95 -11.19
C VAL A 158 13.96 5.15 -12.15
N ARG A 159 15.06 5.76 -11.71
CA ARG A 159 16.18 6.11 -12.58
C ARG A 159 17.24 5.02 -12.69
N GLU A 160 17.55 4.34 -11.61
CA GLU A 160 18.77 3.54 -11.47
C GLU A 160 18.51 2.04 -11.35
N MET A 161 17.32 1.61 -10.87
CA MET A 161 17.01 0.17 -10.81
C MET A 161 16.76 -0.41 -12.20
N PRO A 162 17.22 -1.64 -12.49
CA PRO A 162 17.07 -2.26 -13.80
C PRO A 162 15.61 -2.36 -14.23
N LYS A 163 15.34 -2.16 -15.53
CA LYS A 163 14.03 -2.47 -16.11
C LYS A 163 13.86 -3.98 -16.22
N LYS A 164 12.64 -4.47 -15.94
CA LYS A 164 12.32 -5.88 -16.22
C LYS A 164 12.37 -6.16 -17.72
N GLU A 165 12.93 -7.30 -18.12
CA GLU A 165 12.99 -7.70 -19.53
C GLU A 165 11.61 -7.88 -20.16
N LYS A 166 10.63 -8.38 -19.38
CA LYS A 166 9.23 -8.43 -19.76
C LYS A 166 8.50 -7.33 -19.00
N VAL A 167 8.36 -6.20 -19.66
CA VAL A 167 7.45 -5.15 -19.20
C VAL A 167 6.04 -5.74 -19.26
N LYS A 168 5.34 -5.78 -18.14
CA LYS A 168 3.89 -6.00 -18.18
C LYS A 168 3.34 -4.92 -19.11
N ASP A 169 2.50 -5.32 -20.05
CA ASP A 169 1.93 -4.46 -21.05
C ASP A 169 1.46 -3.16 -20.37
N ILE A 170 2.06 -2.03 -20.76
CA ILE A 170 1.73 -0.69 -20.22
C ILE A 170 0.21 -0.45 -20.29
N ASN A 171 -0.46 -1.03 -21.30
CA ASN A 171 -1.90 -1.01 -21.41
C ASN A 171 -2.62 -1.74 -20.25
N GLN A 172 -2.02 -2.77 -19.65
CA GLN A 172 -2.60 -3.46 -18.49
C GLN A 172 -2.46 -2.65 -17.21
N ILE A 173 -1.34 -1.95 -17.03
CA ILE A 173 -1.12 -1.07 -15.87
C ILE A 173 -2.00 0.18 -16.00
N SER A 174 -2.11 0.74 -17.19
CA SER A 174 -3.01 1.84 -17.51
C SER A 174 -4.47 1.49 -17.13
N LYS A 175 -4.94 0.29 -17.43
CA LYS A 175 -6.32 -0.11 -17.15
C LYS A 175 -6.64 -0.26 -15.66
N ILE A 176 -5.71 -0.73 -14.83
CA ILE A 176 -5.95 -0.76 -13.38
C ILE A 176 -6.03 0.66 -12.80
N LYS A 177 -5.23 1.57 -13.34
CA LYS A 177 -5.29 3.00 -13.03
C LYS A 177 -6.68 3.55 -13.33
N ASP A 178 -7.17 3.39 -14.57
CA ASP A 178 -8.48 3.88 -15.00
C ASP A 178 -9.61 3.34 -14.07
N ILE A 179 -9.51 2.07 -13.66
CA ILE A 179 -10.45 1.45 -12.72
C ILE A 179 -10.38 2.12 -11.34
N LEU A 180 -9.18 2.33 -10.81
CA LEU A 180 -8.97 2.93 -9.50
C LEU A 180 -9.39 4.41 -9.47
N GLU A 181 -9.11 5.15 -10.53
CA GLU A 181 -9.60 6.53 -10.70
C GLU A 181 -11.13 6.58 -10.74
N TYR A 182 -11.75 5.71 -11.53
CA TYR A 182 -13.20 5.61 -11.57
C TYR A 182 -13.78 5.33 -10.17
N ILE A 183 -13.22 4.37 -9.44
CA ILE A 183 -13.65 4.07 -8.07
C ILE A 183 -13.45 5.30 -7.16
N ALA A 184 -12.30 5.96 -7.23
CA ALA A 184 -11.99 7.11 -6.38
C ALA A 184 -12.92 8.30 -6.60
N LEU A 185 -13.39 8.50 -7.83
CA LEU A 185 -14.34 9.56 -8.16
C LEU A 185 -15.77 9.23 -7.74
N HIS A 186 -16.17 7.94 -7.79
CA HIS A 186 -17.56 7.51 -7.65
C HIS A 186 -17.88 6.67 -6.40
N TYR A 187 -16.93 6.42 -5.49
CA TYR A 187 -17.15 5.49 -4.37
C TYR A 187 -18.26 5.93 -3.40
N CYS A 188 -18.61 7.21 -3.38
CA CYS A 188 -19.75 7.73 -2.60
C CYS A 188 -21.11 7.50 -3.26
N GLU A 189 -21.13 7.09 -4.53
CA GLU A 189 -22.32 6.85 -5.32
C GLU A 189 -22.68 5.36 -5.38
N GLU A 190 -23.74 5.03 -6.11
CA GLU A 190 -24.06 3.64 -6.42
C GLU A 190 -23.07 3.09 -7.45
N LEU A 191 -22.02 2.43 -6.94
CA LEU A 191 -20.88 1.99 -7.72
C LEU A 191 -21.04 0.52 -8.15
N SER A 192 -21.54 0.28 -9.36
CA SER A 192 -21.66 -1.06 -9.93
C SER A 192 -20.39 -1.47 -10.68
N LEU A 193 -20.09 -2.78 -10.64
CA LEU A 193 -19.00 -3.35 -11.43
C LEU A 193 -19.23 -3.16 -12.93
N GLN A 194 -20.50 -3.22 -13.37
CA GLN A 194 -20.87 -3.05 -14.78
C GLN A 194 -20.59 -1.63 -15.27
N ALA A 195 -21.00 -0.60 -14.50
CA ALA A 195 -20.75 0.79 -14.87
C ALA A 195 -19.25 1.10 -14.97
N CYS A 196 -18.45 0.58 -14.04
CA CYS A 196 -16.99 0.69 -14.12
C CYS A 196 -16.45 -0.02 -15.37
N ALA A 197 -16.93 -1.23 -15.67
CA ALA A 197 -16.48 -1.99 -16.82
C ALA A 197 -16.77 -1.26 -18.14
N ASP A 198 -17.97 -0.70 -18.26
CA ASP A 198 -18.39 0.08 -19.44
C ASP A 198 -17.48 1.31 -19.64
N THR A 199 -17.14 2.01 -18.55
CA THR A 199 -16.27 3.20 -18.61
C THR A 199 -14.85 2.86 -19.06
N VAL A 200 -14.28 1.75 -18.57
CA VAL A 200 -12.88 1.38 -18.91
C VAL A 200 -12.77 0.50 -20.17
N GLY A 201 -13.89 0.22 -20.83
CA GLY A 201 -13.93 -0.59 -22.06
C GLY A 201 -13.70 -2.09 -21.82
N PHE A 202 -14.18 -2.60 -20.69
CA PHE A 202 -14.15 -4.02 -20.33
C PHE A 202 -15.57 -4.58 -20.24
N ASN A 203 -15.72 -5.91 -20.34
CA ASN A 203 -16.93 -6.55 -19.82
C ASN A 203 -16.77 -6.82 -18.31
N ALA A 204 -17.88 -6.86 -17.58
CA ALA A 204 -17.87 -6.99 -16.12
C ALA A 204 -17.15 -8.27 -15.62
N THR A 205 -17.32 -9.39 -16.34
CA THR A 205 -16.66 -10.65 -15.97
C THR A 205 -15.14 -10.55 -16.09
N TYR A 206 -14.66 -9.94 -17.17
CA TYR A 206 -13.23 -9.70 -17.36
C TYR A 206 -12.70 -8.73 -16.32
N LEU A 207 -13.36 -7.58 -16.09
CA LEU A 207 -12.98 -6.61 -15.08
C LEU A 207 -12.90 -7.25 -13.69
N SER A 208 -13.87 -8.06 -13.29
CA SER A 208 -13.86 -8.75 -12.00
C SER A 208 -12.62 -9.61 -11.82
N ARG A 209 -12.26 -10.42 -12.81
CA ARG A 209 -11.07 -11.28 -12.79
C ARG A 209 -9.79 -10.46 -12.86
N TYR A 210 -9.75 -9.46 -13.73
CA TYR A 210 -8.63 -8.55 -13.89
C TYR A 210 -8.33 -7.80 -12.60
N PHE A 211 -9.35 -7.17 -12.01
CA PHE A 211 -9.24 -6.45 -10.74
C PHE A 211 -8.76 -7.37 -9.61
N SER A 212 -9.40 -8.53 -9.44
CA SER A 212 -9.03 -9.48 -8.39
C SER A 212 -7.60 -10.00 -8.55
N ARG A 213 -7.13 -10.19 -9.79
CA ARG A 213 -5.77 -10.62 -10.10
C ARG A 213 -4.72 -9.56 -9.74
N HIS A 214 -5.02 -8.27 -9.99
CA HIS A 214 -4.08 -7.17 -9.76
C HIS A 214 -4.15 -6.64 -8.33
N MET A 215 -5.36 -6.56 -7.75
CA MET A 215 -5.59 -5.97 -6.44
C MET A 215 -5.62 -7.00 -5.30
N GLY A 216 -5.62 -8.29 -5.64
CA GLY A 216 -5.66 -9.36 -4.64
C GLY A 216 -6.97 -9.48 -3.88
N MET A 217 -7.95 -8.65 -4.20
CA MET A 217 -9.28 -8.66 -3.60
C MET A 217 -10.33 -8.35 -4.67
N THR A 218 -11.59 -8.69 -4.39
CA THR A 218 -12.67 -8.37 -5.33
C THR A 218 -12.93 -6.86 -5.38
N TYR A 219 -13.43 -6.38 -6.52
CA TYR A 219 -13.89 -5.01 -6.70
C TYR A 219 -14.81 -4.53 -5.56
N GLN A 220 -15.79 -5.34 -5.18
CA GLN A 220 -16.70 -5.05 -4.10
C GLN A 220 -16.02 -4.94 -2.72
N GLN A 221 -15.03 -5.79 -2.45
CA GLN A 221 -14.26 -5.71 -1.20
C GLN A 221 -13.44 -4.43 -1.15
N TYR A 222 -12.83 -4.03 -2.26
CA TYR A 222 -12.06 -2.79 -2.36
C TYR A 222 -12.93 -1.56 -2.11
N VAL A 223 -14.08 -1.46 -2.77
CA VAL A 223 -15.02 -0.35 -2.55
C VAL A 223 -15.49 -0.27 -1.10
N LYS A 224 -15.84 -1.41 -0.50
CA LYS A 224 -16.21 -1.47 0.93
C LYS A 224 -15.08 -0.99 1.84
N GLN A 225 -13.83 -1.40 1.56
CA GLN A 225 -12.67 -0.96 2.33
C GLN A 225 -12.48 0.56 2.23
N LEU A 226 -12.53 1.10 1.01
CA LEU A 226 -12.39 2.54 0.76
C LEU A 226 -13.43 3.37 1.52
N ARG A 227 -14.69 2.93 1.49
CA ARG A 227 -15.78 3.56 2.23
C ARG A 227 -15.56 3.53 3.75
N ILE A 228 -15.11 2.41 4.28
CA ILE A 228 -14.81 2.30 5.72
C ILE A 228 -13.61 3.17 6.11
N ASP A 229 -12.59 3.28 5.27
CA ASP A 229 -11.43 4.14 5.55
C ASP A 229 -11.81 5.62 5.51
N LYS A 230 -12.68 6.04 4.59
CA LYS A 230 -13.26 7.39 4.60
C LYS A 230 -14.08 7.64 5.88
N ALA A 231 -14.90 6.66 6.30
CA ALA A 231 -15.68 6.77 7.53
C ALA A 231 -14.78 6.93 8.77
N LYS A 232 -13.69 6.18 8.86
CA LYS A 232 -12.72 6.33 9.96
C LYS A 232 -12.11 7.73 9.98
N TRP A 233 -11.71 8.23 8.81
CA TRP A 233 -11.17 9.58 8.71
C TRP A 233 -12.19 10.62 9.19
N LEU A 234 -13.44 10.56 8.72
CA LEU A 234 -14.51 11.46 9.16
C LEU A 234 -14.79 11.34 10.67
N LEU A 235 -14.76 10.12 11.23
CA LEU A 235 -14.93 9.90 12.66
C LEU A 235 -13.84 10.57 13.52
N MET A 236 -12.62 10.68 12.99
CA MET A 236 -11.49 11.28 13.69
C MET A 236 -11.41 12.80 13.51
N THR A 237 -11.86 13.32 12.36
CA THR A 237 -11.67 14.72 11.99
C THR A 237 -12.93 15.58 12.15
N GLU A 238 -14.12 14.97 12.04
CA GLU A 238 -15.38 15.71 11.97
C GLU A 238 -16.28 15.43 13.18
N LYS A 239 -16.95 16.49 13.67
CA LYS A 239 -17.92 16.41 14.77
C LYS A 239 -19.38 16.26 14.30
N ILE A 240 -19.59 15.59 13.18
CA ILE A 240 -20.92 15.35 12.60
C ILE A 240 -21.52 14.04 13.13
N GLN A 241 -22.84 13.86 12.92
CA GLN A 241 -23.54 12.65 13.37
C GLN A 241 -23.05 11.39 12.64
N ILE A 242 -23.14 10.22 13.30
CA ILE A 242 -22.73 8.95 12.71
C ILE A 242 -23.54 8.63 11.44
N THR A 243 -24.81 9.02 11.43
CA THR A 243 -25.66 8.91 10.23
C THR A 243 -25.15 9.71 9.05
N GLU A 244 -24.68 10.93 9.31
CA GLU A 244 -24.09 11.78 8.29
C GLU A 244 -22.77 11.18 7.76
N ILE A 245 -21.91 10.68 8.65
CA ILE A 245 -20.68 9.96 8.25
C ILE A 245 -20.99 8.75 7.39
N CYS A 246 -22.05 7.99 7.73
CA CYS A 246 -22.50 6.86 6.92
C CYS A 246 -22.74 7.29 5.47
N TYR A 247 -23.52 8.35 5.25
CA TYR A 247 -23.83 8.83 3.90
C TYR A 247 -22.63 9.45 3.20
N GLN A 248 -21.86 10.30 3.86
CA GLN A 248 -20.65 10.92 3.31
C GLN A 248 -19.53 9.92 2.97
N SER A 249 -19.56 8.74 3.55
CA SER A 249 -18.63 7.66 3.21
C SER A 249 -19.19 6.69 2.15
N GLY A 250 -20.32 7.00 1.54
CA GLY A 250 -20.89 6.26 0.42
C GLY A 250 -21.76 5.06 0.81
N PHE A 251 -22.23 4.99 2.05
CA PHE A 251 -23.24 4.01 2.45
C PHE A 251 -24.64 4.60 2.36
N HIS A 252 -25.59 3.81 1.89
CA HIS A 252 -26.99 4.22 1.74
C HIS A 252 -27.89 3.72 2.91
N ASP A 253 -27.33 2.85 3.76
CA ASP A 253 -28.06 2.27 4.90
C ASP A 253 -27.16 2.17 6.14
N ILE A 254 -27.67 2.75 7.23
CA ILE A 254 -26.95 2.82 8.52
C ILE A 254 -26.74 1.43 9.15
N LYS A 255 -27.67 0.47 8.93
CA LYS A 255 -27.54 -0.88 9.48
C LYS A 255 -26.40 -1.63 8.81
N THR A 256 -26.35 -1.56 7.48
CA THR A 256 -25.26 -2.13 6.67
C THR A 256 -23.91 -1.49 7.03
N PHE A 257 -23.87 -0.16 7.16
CA PHE A 257 -22.69 0.57 7.60
C PHE A 257 -22.19 0.08 8.96
N ASN A 258 -23.02 0.09 9.98
CA ASN A 258 -22.65 -0.32 11.33
C ASN A 258 -22.18 -1.78 11.38
N LYS A 259 -22.87 -2.69 10.67
CA LYS A 259 -22.48 -4.10 10.57
C LYS A 259 -21.09 -4.25 9.97
N LEU A 260 -20.86 -3.61 8.81
CA LEU A 260 -19.60 -3.71 8.09
C LEU A 260 -18.46 -3.03 8.86
N PHE A 261 -18.72 -1.86 9.44
CA PHE A 261 -17.75 -1.13 10.25
C PHE A 261 -17.29 -1.97 11.45
N ARG A 262 -18.24 -2.58 12.19
CA ARG A 262 -17.92 -3.48 13.30
C ARG A 262 -17.17 -4.73 12.86
N GLN A 263 -17.53 -5.29 11.73
CA GLN A 263 -16.83 -6.44 11.15
C GLN A 263 -15.36 -6.14 10.86
N MET A 264 -15.08 -4.97 10.25
CA MET A 264 -13.75 -4.58 9.80
C MET A 264 -12.90 -3.91 10.88
N CYS A 265 -13.53 -3.11 11.76
CA CYS A 265 -12.83 -2.36 12.81
C CYS A 265 -12.88 -3.01 14.19
N LYS A 266 -13.66 -4.11 14.36
CA LYS A 266 -13.88 -4.82 15.63
C LYS A 266 -14.54 -3.97 16.73
N MET A 267 -15.03 -2.79 16.39
CA MET A 267 -15.75 -1.86 17.27
C MET A 267 -16.80 -1.08 16.47
N SER A 268 -17.79 -0.52 17.15
CA SER A 268 -18.78 0.34 16.49
C SER A 268 -18.19 1.69 16.09
N PRO A 269 -18.82 2.44 15.15
CA PRO A 269 -18.37 3.80 14.80
C PRO A 269 -18.30 4.74 16.01
N THR A 270 -19.25 4.65 16.93
CA THR A 270 -19.28 5.47 18.15
C THR A 270 -18.12 5.13 19.09
N GLU A 271 -17.85 3.83 19.31
CA GLU A 271 -16.71 3.37 20.10
C GLU A 271 -15.40 3.79 19.46
N PHE A 272 -15.31 3.70 18.13
CA PHE A 272 -14.14 4.12 17.37
C PHE A 272 -13.87 5.63 17.56
N ARG A 273 -14.89 6.48 17.40
CA ARG A 273 -14.77 7.92 17.63
C ARG A 273 -14.25 8.20 19.04
N ARG A 274 -14.91 7.65 20.05
CA ARG A 274 -14.53 7.85 21.46
C ARG A 274 -13.10 7.41 21.75
N HIS A 275 -12.67 6.30 21.17
CA HIS A 275 -11.32 5.77 21.38
C HIS A 275 -10.23 6.66 20.79
N PHE A 276 -10.47 7.24 19.62
CA PHE A 276 -9.44 8.01 18.90
C PHE A 276 -9.52 9.54 19.11
N THR A 277 -10.65 10.09 19.53
CA THR A 277 -10.78 11.54 19.76
C THR A 277 -10.78 11.93 21.24
N GLY A 278 -10.80 10.95 22.16
CA GLY A 278 -10.87 11.21 23.61
C GLY A 278 -12.17 11.92 24.06
N GLN A 279 -13.18 12.02 23.19
CA GLN A 279 -14.45 12.68 23.50
C GLN A 279 -15.45 11.64 24.03
N VAL A 280 -15.97 11.92 25.23
CA VAL A 280 -17.10 11.23 25.88
C VAL A 280 -18.40 11.70 25.26
#